data_23700e0c6b3ec31c0d8de93db0fd2f32
#
_entry.id   23700e0c6b3ec31c0d8de93db0fd2f32
#
_cell.length_a   1.000
_cell.length_b   1.000
_cell.length_c   1.000
_cell.angle_alpha   90.00
_cell.angle_beta   90.00
_cell.angle_gamma   90.00
#
_symmetry.space_group_name_H-M   'P 1'
#
loop_
_entity.id
_entity.type
_entity.pdbx_description
1 polymer ?
#
loop_
_entity_poly.entity_id
_entity_poly.type
_entity_poly.pdbx_seq_one_letter_code
_entity_poly.pdbx_strand_id
1 'polypeptide(L)'
;MQLILISAIPLFLAGMFEDFSIQLSPFLRMFAGLVSSLIFIKITGIYLGDVDIPLIGTLSLQPIAGVLITTMIISTIPHAFNLADGLNGLSSGFGALAAMVMAFISYDLGDSNHFLISLALLGAILGFWIFNISTGSIFLGDCGAYLIGYIIALIGISICRSNPAVSQWTMMLSSALL
;
A
#
# COMPACT_ATOMS: atom_id res chain seq x y z
N MET A 1 -0.29 13.91 7.82
CA MET A 1 -0.58 13.54 6.43
C MET A 1 0.50 14.02 5.45
N GLN A 2 0.89 15.29 5.42
CA GLN A 2 1.93 15.78 4.51
C GLN A 2 3.28 15.04 4.60
N LEU A 3 3.72 14.68 5.80
CA LEU A 3 4.96 13.95 6.04
C LEU A 3 4.92 12.49 5.50
N ILE A 4 3.75 11.88 5.42
CA ILE A 4 3.58 10.53 4.88
C ILE A 4 3.81 10.53 3.36
N LEU A 5 3.37 11.56 2.66
CA LEU A 5 3.60 11.70 1.21
C LEU A 5 5.09 11.85 0.88
N ILE A 6 5.88 12.44 1.76
CA ILE A 6 7.34 12.55 1.58
C ILE A 6 7.98 11.15 1.52
N SER A 7 7.47 10.20 2.29
CA SER A 7 8.01 8.83 2.29
C SER A 7 7.75 8.08 0.97
N ALA A 8 6.77 8.49 0.18
CA ALA A 8 6.50 7.88 -1.13
C ALA A 8 7.47 8.35 -2.22
N ILE A 9 8.19 9.46 -2.01
CA ILE A 9 9.02 10.10 -3.06
C ILE A 9 10.02 9.14 -3.72
N PRO A 10 10.83 8.34 -2.99
CA PRO A 10 11.80 7.47 -3.64
C PRO A 10 11.16 6.47 -4.57
N LEU A 11 10.06 5.84 -4.14
CA LEU A 11 9.35 4.85 -4.93
C LEU A 11 8.59 5.48 -6.11
N PHE A 12 7.97 6.64 -5.89
CA PHE A 12 7.33 7.44 -6.93
C PHE A 12 8.32 7.84 -8.03
N LEU A 13 9.50 8.32 -7.66
CA LEU A 13 10.54 8.66 -8.63
C LEU A 13 11.03 7.43 -9.41
N ALA A 14 11.16 6.28 -8.76
CA ALA A 14 11.53 5.05 -9.44
C ALA A 14 10.49 4.66 -10.51
N GLY A 15 9.19 4.71 -10.19
CA GLY A 15 8.12 4.47 -11.17
C GLY A 15 8.12 5.51 -12.29
N MET A 16 8.30 6.79 -11.95
CA MET A 16 8.35 7.87 -12.93
C MET A 16 9.51 7.70 -13.92
N PHE A 17 10.68 7.26 -13.49
CA PHE A 17 11.80 6.98 -14.40
C PHE A 17 11.46 5.85 -15.37
N GLU A 18 10.78 4.79 -14.92
CA GLU A 18 10.32 3.70 -15.79
C GLU A 18 9.30 4.20 -16.83
N ASP A 19 8.32 5.00 -16.41
CA ASP A 19 7.32 5.59 -17.30
C ASP A 19 7.96 6.49 -18.38
N PHE A 20 9.10 7.13 -18.07
CA PHE A 20 9.92 7.84 -19.06
C PHE A 20 10.89 6.97 -19.85
N SER A 21 10.69 5.65 -19.85
CA SER A 21 11.52 4.67 -20.57
C SER A 21 12.98 4.59 -20.09
N ILE A 22 13.27 5.06 -18.89
CA ILE A 22 14.55 4.86 -18.22
C ILE A 22 14.46 3.54 -17.44
N GLN A 23 14.93 2.46 -18.07
CA GLN A 23 14.88 1.13 -17.48
C GLN A 23 15.72 1.05 -16.20
N LEU A 24 15.06 0.91 -15.07
CA LEU A 24 15.71 0.64 -13.79
C LEU A 24 15.85 -0.87 -13.58
N SER A 25 16.97 -1.28 -12.98
CA SER A 25 17.10 -2.69 -12.60
C SER A 25 16.03 -3.04 -11.55
N PRO A 26 15.50 -4.29 -11.55
CA PRO A 26 14.55 -4.74 -10.53
C PRO A 26 15.06 -4.51 -9.10
N PHE A 27 16.37 -4.66 -8.89
CA PHE A 27 17.00 -4.42 -7.61
C PHE A 27 16.89 -2.94 -7.16
N LEU A 28 17.07 -1.99 -8.07
CA LEU A 28 16.96 -0.56 -7.75
C LEU A 28 15.53 -0.16 -7.41
N ARG A 29 14.55 -0.74 -8.09
CA ARG A 29 13.12 -0.53 -7.78
C ARG A 29 12.76 -1.06 -6.39
N MET A 30 13.18 -2.29 -6.06
CA MET A 30 13.01 -2.85 -4.72
C MET A 30 13.70 -2.00 -3.66
N PHE A 31 14.90 -1.52 -3.94
CA PHE A 31 15.64 -0.66 -3.03
C PHE A 31 14.90 0.67 -2.77
N ALA A 32 14.31 1.28 -3.81
CA ALA A 32 13.47 2.47 -3.65
C ALA A 32 12.27 2.20 -2.73
N GLY A 33 11.61 1.04 -2.86
CA GLY A 33 10.53 0.60 -1.95
C GLY A 33 11.00 0.44 -0.50
N LEU A 34 12.18 -0.17 -0.29
CA LEU A 34 12.76 -0.31 1.05
C LEU A 34 13.09 1.06 1.67
N VAL A 35 13.68 1.97 0.90
CA VAL A 35 13.97 3.33 1.36
C VAL A 35 12.68 4.08 1.72
N SER A 36 11.66 4.01 0.87
CA SER A 36 10.35 4.62 1.14
C SER A 36 9.73 4.11 2.44
N SER A 37 9.74 2.80 2.66
CA SER A 37 9.19 2.19 3.88
C SER A 37 9.98 2.57 5.14
N LEU A 38 11.31 2.62 5.06
CA LEU A 38 12.14 3.06 6.20
C LEU A 38 11.92 4.53 6.53
N ILE A 39 11.76 5.41 5.52
CA ILE A 39 11.40 6.82 5.74
C ILE A 39 10.04 6.92 6.44
N PHE A 40 9.04 6.16 5.99
CA PHE A 40 7.73 6.12 6.64
C PHE A 40 7.84 5.73 8.12
N ILE A 41 8.50 4.61 8.42
CA ILE A 41 8.68 4.13 9.80
C ILE A 41 9.42 5.17 10.65
N LYS A 42 10.47 5.79 10.10
CA LYS A 42 11.25 6.81 10.82
C LYS A 42 10.43 8.07 11.15
N ILE A 43 9.56 8.49 10.22
CA ILE A 43 8.74 9.70 10.39
C ILE A 43 7.57 9.45 11.34
N THR A 44 6.92 8.29 11.23
CA THR A 44 5.66 8.01 11.95
C THR A 44 5.86 7.20 13.22
N GLY A 45 6.94 6.44 13.34
CA GLY A 45 7.14 5.45 14.39
C GLY A 45 6.21 4.24 14.27
N ILE A 46 5.47 4.11 13.15
CA ILE A 46 4.50 3.04 12.93
C ILE A 46 5.21 1.81 12.36
N TYR A 47 5.17 0.71 13.11
CA TYR A 47 5.57 -0.62 12.68
C TYR A 47 4.79 -1.67 13.46
N LEU A 48 4.71 -2.90 12.95
CA LEU A 48 4.02 -4.02 13.60
C LEU A 48 4.80 -4.46 14.84
N GLY A 49 4.17 -4.41 16.01
CA GLY A 49 4.73 -4.90 17.26
C GLY A 49 4.45 -6.37 17.52
N ASP A 50 3.47 -6.92 16.82
CA ASP A 50 2.98 -8.28 16.93
C ASP A 50 2.50 -8.77 15.57
N VAL A 51 2.46 -10.08 15.39
CA VAL A 51 1.90 -10.74 14.20
C VAL A 51 1.03 -11.89 14.65
N ASP A 52 -0.22 -11.91 14.19
CA ASP A 52 -1.08 -13.06 14.37
C ASP A 52 -0.66 -14.19 13.44
N ILE A 53 -0.44 -15.37 14.00
CA ILE A 53 -0.15 -16.57 13.22
C ILE A 53 -1.38 -17.48 13.31
N PRO A 54 -2.06 -17.79 12.18
CA PRO A 54 -3.20 -18.68 12.20
C PRO A 54 -2.86 -19.99 12.92
N LEU A 55 -3.74 -20.46 13.82
CA LEU A 55 -3.62 -21.66 14.63
C LEU A 55 -2.58 -21.60 15.76
N ILE A 56 -1.66 -20.63 15.79
CA ILE A 56 -0.61 -20.51 16.81
C ILE A 56 -0.94 -19.39 17.80
N GLY A 57 -1.56 -18.31 17.30
CA GLY A 57 -1.87 -17.13 18.10
C GLY A 57 -0.94 -15.95 17.80
N THR A 58 -0.99 -14.94 18.66
CA THR A 58 -0.25 -13.69 18.48
C THR A 58 1.20 -13.85 18.92
N LEU A 59 2.13 -13.57 18.03
CA LEU A 59 3.56 -13.54 18.30
C LEU A 59 4.03 -12.09 18.47
N SER A 60 4.52 -11.75 19.66
CA SER A 60 5.13 -10.44 19.93
C SER A 60 6.51 -10.35 19.27
N LEU A 61 6.72 -9.29 18.52
CA LEU A 61 7.96 -9.07 17.78
C LEU A 61 8.91 -8.18 18.58
N GLN A 62 10.20 -8.53 18.56
CA GLN A 62 11.24 -7.60 18.95
C GLN A 62 11.20 -6.37 18.00
N PRO A 63 11.51 -5.14 18.47
CA PRO A 63 11.40 -3.93 17.66
C PRO A 63 12.12 -4.01 16.30
N ILE A 64 13.31 -4.62 16.28
CA ILE A 64 14.08 -4.80 15.03
C ILE A 64 13.32 -5.72 14.05
N ALA A 65 12.78 -6.84 14.54
CA ALA A 65 12.00 -7.78 13.72
C ALA A 65 10.71 -7.12 13.20
N GLY A 66 10.02 -6.34 14.05
CA GLY A 66 8.84 -5.58 13.66
C GLY A 66 9.12 -4.58 12.55
N VAL A 67 10.20 -3.82 12.67
CA VAL A 67 10.65 -2.88 11.61
C VAL A 67 10.98 -3.62 10.32
N LEU A 68 11.72 -4.73 10.39
CA LEU A 68 12.08 -5.53 9.19
C LEU A 68 10.84 -6.07 8.48
N ILE A 69 9.92 -6.69 9.20
CA ILE A 69 8.68 -7.25 8.64
C ILE A 69 7.84 -6.14 8.02
N THR A 70 7.63 -5.04 8.74
CA THR A 70 6.87 -3.89 8.22
C THR A 70 7.51 -3.32 6.96
N THR A 71 8.83 -3.17 6.94
CA THR A 71 9.57 -2.69 5.76
C THR A 71 9.37 -3.62 4.57
N MET A 72 9.43 -4.94 4.77
CA MET A 72 9.19 -5.94 3.72
C MET A 72 7.76 -5.82 3.17
N ILE A 73 6.75 -5.75 4.02
CA ILE A 73 5.35 -5.64 3.60
C ILE A 73 5.13 -4.37 2.78
N ILE A 74 5.53 -3.20 3.31
CA ILE A 74 5.32 -1.92 2.64
C ILE A 74 6.08 -1.84 1.31
N SER A 75 7.25 -2.47 1.21
CA SER A 75 8.02 -2.46 -0.04
C SER A 75 7.49 -3.45 -1.08
N THR A 76 6.90 -4.56 -0.68
CA THR A 76 6.46 -5.64 -1.60
C THR A 76 5.12 -5.33 -2.26
N ILE A 77 4.14 -4.79 -1.52
CA ILE A 77 2.80 -4.53 -2.02
C ILE A 77 2.79 -3.62 -3.27
N PRO A 78 3.55 -2.52 -3.35
CA PRO A 78 3.64 -1.71 -4.56
C PRO A 78 4.10 -2.49 -5.80
N HIS A 79 5.07 -3.39 -5.62
CA HIS A 79 5.55 -4.22 -6.73
C HIS A 79 4.52 -5.24 -7.19
N ALA A 80 3.70 -5.78 -6.27
CA ALA A 80 2.58 -6.64 -6.63
C ALA A 80 1.54 -5.88 -7.46
N PHE A 81 1.21 -4.63 -7.09
CA PHE A 81 0.31 -3.77 -7.87
C PHE A 81 0.87 -3.47 -9.26
N ASN A 82 2.17 -3.22 -9.38
CA ASN A 82 2.83 -3.00 -10.66
C ASN A 82 2.79 -4.26 -11.53
N LEU A 83 3.04 -5.44 -10.98
CA LEU A 83 2.94 -6.71 -11.71
C LEU A 83 1.51 -7.01 -12.17
N ALA A 84 0.50 -6.60 -11.39
CA ALA A 84 -0.92 -6.77 -11.73
C ALA A 84 -1.40 -5.77 -12.80
N ASP A 85 -0.67 -4.69 -13.08
CA ASP A 85 -1.07 -3.65 -14.05
C ASP A 85 -0.84 -4.08 -15.52
N GLY A 86 -1.00 -5.37 -15.80
CA GLY A 86 -0.90 -5.93 -17.16
C GLY A 86 -2.17 -5.82 -17.99
N LEU A 87 -3.33 -5.52 -17.38
CA LEU A 87 -4.63 -5.39 -18.04
C LEU A 87 -5.36 -4.14 -17.56
N ASN A 88 -6.03 -3.45 -18.49
CA ASN A 88 -6.81 -2.25 -18.16
C ASN A 88 -7.82 -2.53 -17.04
N GLY A 89 -7.78 -1.71 -16.00
CA GLY A 89 -8.68 -1.79 -14.86
C GLY A 89 -8.34 -2.87 -13.83
N LEU A 90 -7.38 -3.75 -14.06
CA LEU A 90 -7.09 -4.85 -13.13
C LEU A 90 -6.45 -4.32 -11.85
N SER A 91 -5.28 -3.73 -11.92
CA SER A 91 -4.54 -3.19 -10.77
C SER A 91 -5.37 -2.12 -10.03
N SER A 92 -5.95 -1.17 -10.76
CA SER A 92 -6.80 -0.14 -10.19
C SER A 92 -8.12 -0.69 -9.61
N GLY A 93 -8.70 -1.74 -10.20
CA GLY A 93 -9.87 -2.44 -9.65
C GLY A 93 -9.57 -3.10 -8.30
N PHE A 94 -8.44 -3.80 -8.19
CA PHE A 94 -7.98 -4.34 -6.91
C PHE A 94 -7.70 -3.24 -5.88
N GLY A 95 -7.07 -2.15 -6.32
CA GLY A 95 -6.84 -0.99 -5.47
C GLY A 95 -8.13 -0.38 -4.94
N ALA A 96 -9.17 -0.28 -5.77
CA ALA A 96 -10.49 0.19 -5.37
C ALA A 96 -11.14 -0.75 -4.34
N LEU A 97 -11.08 -2.07 -4.58
CA LEU A 97 -11.59 -3.06 -3.62
C LEU A 97 -10.86 -2.99 -2.28
N ALA A 98 -9.54 -2.93 -2.28
CA ALA A 98 -8.75 -2.80 -1.06
C ALA A 98 -9.10 -1.51 -0.30
N ALA A 99 -9.16 -0.37 -0.98
CA ALA A 99 -9.53 0.90 -0.37
C ALA A 99 -10.97 0.88 0.19
N MET A 100 -11.91 0.23 -0.49
CA MET A 100 -13.28 0.06 -0.02
C MET A 100 -13.35 -0.79 1.25
N VAL A 101 -12.63 -1.91 1.30
CA VAL A 101 -12.55 -2.78 2.50
C VAL A 101 -11.94 -2.03 3.67
N MET A 102 -10.85 -1.28 3.44
CA MET A 102 -10.21 -0.46 4.48
C MET A 102 -11.13 0.65 4.99
N ALA A 103 -11.90 1.29 4.11
CA ALA A 103 -12.90 2.28 4.50
C ALA A 103 -13.99 1.64 5.36
N PHE A 104 -14.51 0.47 4.97
CA PHE A 104 -15.53 -0.24 5.74
C PHE A 104 -15.04 -0.63 7.14
N ILE A 105 -13.85 -1.22 7.23
CA ILE A 105 -13.25 -1.61 8.52
C ILE A 105 -13.02 -0.38 9.40
N SER A 106 -12.47 0.70 8.84
CA SER A 106 -12.23 1.94 9.60
C SER A 106 -13.53 2.57 10.09
N TYR A 107 -14.61 2.50 9.30
CA TYR A 107 -15.93 2.95 9.70
C TYR A 107 -16.48 2.15 10.88
N ASP A 108 -16.40 0.82 10.81
CA ASP A 108 -16.87 -0.09 11.88
C ASP A 108 -16.09 0.10 13.18
N LEU A 109 -14.80 0.41 13.08
CA LEU A 109 -13.93 0.73 14.22
C LEU A 109 -14.13 2.15 14.79
N GLY A 110 -14.91 3.01 14.14
CA GLY A 110 -15.03 4.43 14.49
C GLY A 110 -13.79 5.26 14.21
N ASP A 111 -12.85 4.76 13.38
CA ASP A 111 -11.60 5.44 13.02
C ASP A 111 -11.83 6.39 11.84
N SER A 112 -12.30 7.58 12.14
CA SER A 112 -12.65 8.59 11.13
C SER A 112 -11.46 9.00 10.25
N ASN A 113 -10.25 8.98 10.77
CA ASN A 113 -9.06 9.38 10.00
C ASN A 113 -8.75 8.38 8.89
N HIS A 114 -8.62 7.10 9.22
CA HIS A 114 -8.36 6.06 8.23
C HIS A 114 -9.56 5.87 7.30
N PHE A 115 -10.79 6.04 7.77
CA PHE A 115 -11.99 6.04 6.94
C PHE A 115 -11.92 7.10 5.84
N LEU A 116 -11.66 8.36 6.19
CA LEU A 116 -11.60 9.46 5.22
C LEU A 116 -10.45 9.30 4.22
N ILE A 117 -9.27 8.83 4.67
CA ILE A 117 -8.13 8.59 3.79
C ILE A 117 -8.44 7.46 2.80
N SER A 118 -9.01 6.35 3.27
CA SER A 118 -9.40 5.22 2.43
C SER A 118 -10.47 5.62 1.41
N LEU A 119 -11.44 6.43 1.83
CA LEU A 119 -12.50 6.92 0.95
C LEU A 119 -11.96 7.89 -0.12
N ALA A 120 -11.02 8.76 0.25
CA ALA A 120 -10.35 9.66 -0.70
C ALA A 120 -9.53 8.87 -1.74
N LEU A 121 -8.80 7.83 -1.29
CA LEU A 121 -8.07 6.93 -2.18
C LEU A 121 -9.02 6.20 -3.13
N LEU A 122 -10.11 5.64 -2.59
CA LEU A 122 -11.15 4.96 -3.38
C LEU A 122 -11.70 5.87 -4.47
N GLY A 123 -12.07 7.11 -4.11
CA GLY A 123 -12.59 8.10 -5.05
C GLY A 123 -11.60 8.43 -6.17
N ALA A 124 -10.32 8.61 -5.82
CA ALA A 124 -9.27 8.86 -6.80
C ALA A 124 -9.07 7.68 -7.76
N ILE A 125 -9.03 6.45 -7.23
CA ILE A 125 -8.88 5.25 -8.05
C ILE A 125 -10.10 5.05 -8.95
N LEU A 126 -11.32 5.21 -8.45
CA LEU A 126 -12.54 5.06 -9.26
C LEU A 126 -12.62 6.11 -10.36
N GLY A 127 -12.21 7.35 -10.09
CA GLY A 127 -12.11 8.40 -11.12
C GLY A 127 -11.18 8.00 -12.27
N PHE A 128 -10.03 7.43 -11.98
CA PHE A 128 -9.12 6.88 -12.99
C PHE A 128 -9.72 5.63 -13.66
N TRP A 129 -10.24 4.70 -12.89
CA TRP A 129 -10.72 3.37 -13.33
C TRP A 129 -11.78 3.46 -14.42
N ILE A 130 -12.73 4.40 -14.29
CA ILE A 130 -13.81 4.61 -15.28
C ILE A 130 -13.24 4.89 -16.67
N PHE A 131 -12.21 5.72 -16.79
CA PHE A 131 -11.58 6.04 -18.06
C PHE A 131 -10.64 4.94 -18.56
N ASN A 132 -9.91 4.31 -17.66
CA ASN A 132 -8.97 3.26 -18.01
C ASN A 132 -9.68 2.01 -18.53
N ILE A 133 -10.73 1.52 -17.83
CA ILE A 133 -11.44 0.29 -18.23
C ILE A 133 -12.33 0.48 -19.46
N SER A 134 -12.96 1.66 -19.62
CA SER A 134 -13.92 1.89 -20.68
C SER A 134 -13.29 2.20 -22.03
N THR A 135 -12.22 2.95 -22.03
CA THR A 135 -11.60 3.47 -23.27
C THR A 135 -10.14 3.05 -23.45
N GLY A 136 -9.46 2.64 -22.38
CA GLY A 136 -8.01 2.43 -22.41
C GLY A 136 -7.22 3.67 -22.81
N SER A 137 -7.83 4.86 -22.70
CA SER A 137 -7.23 6.12 -23.18
C SER A 137 -6.17 6.69 -22.23
N ILE A 138 -6.18 6.25 -20.98
CA ILE A 138 -5.19 6.61 -19.96
C ILE A 138 -4.62 5.35 -19.34
N PHE A 139 -3.32 5.35 -19.10
CA PHE A 139 -2.61 4.24 -18.46
C PHE A 139 -2.21 4.64 -17.04
N LEU A 140 -2.19 3.65 -16.13
CA LEU A 140 -1.78 3.87 -14.75
C LEU A 140 -0.29 4.17 -14.65
N GLY A 141 0.49 3.42 -15.43
CA GLY A 141 1.95 3.45 -15.41
C GLY A 141 2.54 2.86 -14.14
N ASP A 142 3.85 2.66 -14.17
CA ASP A 142 4.59 2.12 -13.01
C ASP A 142 4.48 3.06 -11.80
N CYS A 143 4.54 4.36 -12.06
CA CYS A 143 4.40 5.39 -11.06
C CYS A 143 3.05 5.31 -10.32
N GLY A 144 1.94 5.18 -11.06
CA GLY A 144 0.61 5.07 -10.48
C GLY A 144 0.39 3.78 -9.73
N ALA A 145 0.83 2.65 -10.30
CA ALA A 145 0.72 1.34 -9.68
C ALA A 145 1.49 1.28 -8.35
N TYR A 146 2.74 1.76 -8.32
CA TYR A 146 3.53 1.84 -7.10
C TYR A 146 2.88 2.75 -6.06
N LEU A 147 2.34 3.89 -6.47
CA LEU A 147 1.73 4.83 -5.53
C LEU A 147 0.46 4.27 -4.88
N ILE A 148 -0.42 3.63 -5.66
CA ILE A 148 -1.63 2.97 -5.14
C ILE A 148 -1.24 1.88 -4.15
N GLY A 149 -0.37 0.96 -4.54
CA GLY A 149 0.08 -0.13 -3.67
C GLY A 149 0.74 0.37 -2.40
N TYR A 150 1.56 1.42 -2.49
CA TYR A 150 2.22 2.02 -1.36
C TYR A 150 1.23 2.63 -0.36
N ILE A 151 0.28 3.43 -0.83
CA ILE A 151 -0.72 4.06 0.04
C ILE A 151 -1.60 3.00 0.71
N ILE A 152 -2.02 1.95 -0.02
CA ILE A 152 -2.77 0.82 0.53
C ILE A 152 -1.97 0.14 1.64
N ALA A 153 -0.70 -0.16 1.42
CA ALA A 153 0.16 -0.76 2.42
C ALA A 153 0.26 0.11 3.69
N LEU A 154 0.44 1.43 3.53
CA LEU A 154 0.52 2.36 4.65
C LEU A 154 -0.78 2.42 5.45
N ILE A 155 -1.92 2.50 4.78
CA ILE A 155 -3.23 2.52 5.45
C ILE A 155 -3.42 1.22 6.22
N GLY A 156 -3.19 0.07 5.60
CA GLY A 156 -3.35 -1.25 6.23
C GLY A 156 -2.49 -1.41 7.49
N ILE A 157 -1.20 -1.09 7.42
CA ILE A 157 -0.29 -1.13 8.58
C ILE A 157 -0.73 -0.15 9.68
N SER A 158 -1.18 1.04 9.29
CA SER A 158 -1.61 2.06 10.25
C SER A 158 -2.90 1.64 10.98
N ILE A 159 -3.87 1.04 10.28
CA ILE A 159 -5.09 0.50 10.90
C ILE A 159 -4.74 -0.60 11.89
N CYS A 160 -3.92 -1.58 11.51
CA CYS A 160 -3.48 -2.67 12.41
C CYS A 160 -2.79 -2.13 13.65
N ARG A 161 -1.96 -1.10 13.50
CA ARG A 161 -1.22 -0.50 14.62
C ARG A 161 -2.12 0.28 15.57
N SER A 162 -3.13 0.97 15.04
CA SER A 162 -4.08 1.76 15.82
C SER A 162 -5.16 0.90 16.49
N ASN A 163 -5.47 -0.26 15.92
CA ASN A 163 -6.57 -1.12 16.33
C ASN A 163 -6.09 -2.58 16.48
N PRO A 164 -5.59 -2.97 17.66
CA PRO A 164 -5.06 -4.32 17.87
C PRO A 164 -6.06 -5.46 17.65
N ALA A 165 -7.36 -5.17 17.63
CA ALA A 165 -8.40 -6.15 17.31
C ALA A 165 -8.45 -6.53 15.82
N VAL A 166 -7.81 -5.73 14.96
CA VAL A 166 -7.75 -6.00 13.51
C VAL A 166 -6.58 -6.91 13.22
N SER A 167 -6.89 -8.11 12.73
CA SER A 167 -5.84 -9.04 12.31
C SER A 167 -5.06 -8.48 11.11
N GLN A 168 -3.74 -8.58 11.17
CA GLN A 168 -2.86 -8.21 10.07
C GLN A 168 -3.17 -9.01 8.80
N TRP A 169 -3.66 -10.26 8.94
CA TRP A 169 -4.09 -11.08 7.82
C TRP A 169 -5.27 -10.48 7.06
N THR A 170 -6.23 -9.88 7.76
CA THR A 170 -7.36 -9.21 7.11
C THR A 170 -6.87 -8.07 6.23
N MET A 171 -5.92 -7.28 6.72
CA MET A 171 -5.33 -6.19 5.94
C MET A 171 -4.43 -6.69 4.81
N MET A 172 -3.63 -7.73 5.05
CA MET A 172 -2.79 -8.35 4.02
C MET A 172 -3.65 -8.98 2.92
N LEU A 173 -4.71 -9.70 3.27
CA LEU A 173 -5.62 -10.31 2.29
C LEU A 173 -6.36 -9.24 1.49
N SER A 174 -6.79 -8.15 2.10
CA SER A 174 -7.45 -7.06 1.38
C SER A 174 -6.51 -6.36 0.38
N SER A 175 -5.20 -6.35 0.66
CA SER A 175 -4.17 -5.78 -0.23
C SER A 175 -3.54 -6.81 -1.16
N ALA A 176 -3.63 -8.11 -0.83
CA ALA A 176 -3.00 -9.23 -1.53
C ALA A 176 -4.01 -10.13 -2.27
N LEU A 177 -5.26 -9.75 -2.38
CA LEU A 177 -6.22 -10.37 -3.31
C LEU A 177 -5.84 -10.08 -4.79
N LEU A 178 -4.63 -9.72 -4.96
CA LEU A 178 -3.87 -9.65 -6.19
C LEU A 178 -3.24 -11.04 -6.45
#